data_029954bab47a509434d1ac6cec5eea11
#
_entry.id   029954bab47a509434d1ac6cec5eea11
#
_cell.length_a   1.000
_cell.length_b   1.000
_cell.length_c   1.000
_cell.angle_alpha   90.00
_cell.angle_beta   90.00
_cell.angle_gamma   90.00
#
_symmetry.space_group_name_H-M   'P 1'
#
loop_
_entity.id
_entity.type
_entity.pdbx_description
1 polymer ?
#
loop_
_entity_poly.entity_id
_entity_poly.type
_entity_poly.pdbx_seq_one_letter_code
_entity_poly.pdbx_strand_id
1 'polypeptide(L)'
;MKKLLVILLFINFILGCSNSEKKIINNSIEGVWFKQSEIIFNSGAVIDTIIYDGVLNEIYAKNYYITLVNNVNLDSVTMEDKDLGFAESGQYDLRNDTLVKKLKYGTAWIPNAIKKWKKPENDYLEVKFKLDISDDYFLKFTAMDSLGNGRADLMRKIK
;
A
#
# COMPACT_ATOMS: atom_id res chain seq x y z
N MET A 1 -4.84 28.02 -53.13
CA MET A 1 -3.65 27.49 -52.44
C MET A 1 -3.62 27.74 -50.92
N LYS A 2 -4.00 28.94 -50.39
CA LYS A 2 -3.99 29.22 -48.93
C LYS A 2 -4.93 28.33 -48.09
N LYS A 3 -6.09 27.91 -48.65
CA LYS A 3 -7.06 27.05 -47.92
C LYS A 3 -6.58 25.61 -47.74
N LEU A 4 -5.75 25.09 -48.66
CA LEU A 4 -5.20 23.73 -48.56
C LEU A 4 -4.15 23.60 -47.50
N LEU A 5 -3.37 24.65 -47.23
CA LEU A 5 -2.31 24.71 -46.24
C LEU A 5 -2.88 24.66 -44.80
N VAL A 6 -4.04 25.29 -44.57
CA VAL A 6 -4.71 25.31 -43.25
C VAL A 6 -5.25 23.92 -42.91
N ILE A 7 -5.78 23.19 -43.88
CA ILE A 7 -6.31 21.83 -43.66
C ILE A 7 -5.16 20.86 -43.34
N LEU A 8 -4.01 20.98 -43.99
CA LEU A 8 -2.83 20.16 -43.69
C LEU A 8 -2.29 20.40 -42.24
N LEU A 9 -2.34 21.63 -41.76
CA LEU A 9 -1.94 21.98 -40.39
C LEU A 9 -2.90 21.40 -39.34
N PHE A 10 -4.22 21.37 -39.62
CA PHE A 10 -5.20 20.76 -38.71
C PHE A 10 -5.08 19.24 -38.60
N ILE A 11 -4.74 18.55 -39.70
CA ILE A 11 -4.55 17.08 -39.71
C ILE A 11 -3.36 16.68 -38.84
N ASN A 12 -2.28 17.47 -38.83
CA ASN A 12 -1.14 17.20 -37.94
C ASN A 12 -1.43 17.43 -36.46
N PHE A 13 -2.41 18.28 -36.12
CA PHE A 13 -2.82 18.48 -34.70
C PHE A 13 -3.67 17.33 -34.15
N ILE A 14 -4.39 16.61 -35.01
CA ILE A 14 -5.24 15.47 -34.61
C ILE A 14 -4.41 14.18 -34.50
N LEU A 15 -3.30 14.05 -35.23
CA LEU A 15 -2.41 12.91 -35.17
C LEU A 15 -1.38 12.99 -34.01
N GLY A 16 -1.30 14.16 -33.36
CA GLY A 16 -0.42 14.40 -32.19
C GLY A 16 -1.00 13.96 -30.85
N CYS A 17 -2.18 13.34 -30.78
CA CYS A 17 -2.59 12.58 -29.61
C CYS A 17 -1.69 11.34 -29.53
N SER A 18 -0.53 11.51 -28.91
CA SER A 18 0.27 10.40 -28.49
C SER A 18 -0.63 9.49 -27.64
N ASN A 19 -0.91 8.30 -28.14
CA ASN A 19 -1.22 7.19 -27.28
C ASN A 19 -0.07 7.13 -26.27
N SER A 20 -0.25 7.72 -25.11
CA SER A 20 0.52 7.30 -23.96
C SER A 20 0.11 5.84 -23.80
N GLU A 21 0.92 4.93 -24.36
CA GLU A 21 0.88 3.54 -23.98
C GLU A 21 0.85 3.58 -22.45
N LYS A 22 -0.31 3.27 -21.88
CA LYS A 22 -0.39 2.91 -20.49
C LYS A 22 0.55 1.71 -20.39
N LYS A 23 1.81 1.99 -20.01
CA LYS A 23 2.74 0.96 -19.60
C LYS A 23 1.93 0.12 -18.62
N ILE A 24 1.50 -1.06 -19.05
CA ILE A 24 0.92 -2.04 -18.15
C ILE A 24 2.10 -2.41 -17.26
N ILE A 25 2.31 -1.61 -16.23
CA ILE A 25 3.20 -1.95 -15.16
C ILE A 25 2.56 -3.21 -14.61
N ASN A 26 3.25 -4.31 -14.74
CA ASN A 26 2.88 -5.56 -14.12
C ASN A 26 3.02 -5.30 -12.61
N ASN A 27 1.97 -4.71 -12.01
CA ASN A 27 1.95 -4.22 -10.64
C ASN A 27 1.88 -5.42 -9.70
N SER A 28 2.92 -6.24 -9.73
CA SER A 28 3.09 -7.32 -8.77
C SER A 28 3.80 -6.77 -7.55
N ILE A 29 3.14 -6.86 -6.41
CA ILE A 29 3.77 -6.58 -5.11
C ILE A 29 4.44 -7.83 -4.52
N GLU A 30 4.61 -8.91 -5.31
CA GLU A 30 5.27 -10.12 -4.83
C GLU A 30 6.70 -9.83 -4.39
N GLY A 31 7.08 -10.38 -3.26
CA GLY A 31 8.39 -10.22 -2.65
C GLY A 31 8.32 -9.98 -1.15
N VAL A 32 9.47 -9.60 -0.61
CA VAL A 32 9.64 -9.23 0.79
C VAL A 32 9.82 -7.72 0.87
N TRP A 33 9.06 -7.09 1.72
CA TRP A 33 9.01 -5.65 1.88
C TRP A 33 9.18 -5.28 3.35
N PHE A 34 9.88 -4.19 3.61
CA PHE A 34 9.98 -3.63 4.96
C PHE A 34 9.43 -2.21 4.99
N LYS A 35 8.82 -1.83 6.10
CA LYS A 35 8.40 -0.44 6.33
C LYS A 35 9.63 0.40 6.64
N GLN A 36 9.96 1.30 5.75
CA GLN A 36 11.07 2.24 5.95
C GLN A 36 10.63 3.44 6.77
N SER A 37 9.46 3.98 6.48
CA SER A 37 8.93 5.15 7.17
C SER A 37 7.42 5.23 7.09
N GLU A 38 6.83 6.05 7.96
CA GLU A 38 5.46 6.50 7.88
C GLU A 38 5.46 7.98 7.48
N ILE A 39 4.70 8.30 6.45
CA ILE A 39 4.56 9.65 5.93
C ILE A 39 3.22 10.21 6.40
N ILE A 40 3.24 11.39 6.99
CA ILE A 40 2.03 12.08 7.49
C ILE A 40 1.69 13.22 6.53
N PHE A 41 0.43 13.25 6.11
CA PHE A 41 -0.11 14.26 5.19
C PHE A 41 -1.08 15.20 5.89
N ASN A 42 -1.04 16.46 5.49
CA ASN A 42 -2.07 17.45 5.79
C ASN A 42 -2.41 18.21 4.50
N SER A 43 -3.69 18.19 4.12
CA SER A 43 -4.20 18.82 2.88
C SER A 43 -3.40 18.37 1.62
N GLY A 44 -3.01 17.08 1.57
CA GLY A 44 -2.23 16.50 0.49
C GLY A 44 -0.72 16.79 0.52
N ALA A 45 -0.25 17.66 1.40
CA ALA A 45 1.17 17.96 1.58
C ALA A 45 1.78 17.07 2.66
N VAL A 46 3.04 16.62 2.45
CA VAL A 46 3.81 15.93 3.48
C VAL A 46 4.19 16.93 4.57
N ILE A 47 3.83 16.64 5.82
CA ILE A 47 4.14 17.50 6.98
C ILE A 47 5.14 16.85 7.92
N ASP A 48 5.25 15.51 7.92
CA ASP A 48 6.16 14.78 8.78
C ASP A 48 6.51 13.41 8.18
N THR A 49 7.65 12.85 8.60
CA THR A 49 8.11 11.51 8.22
C THR A 49 8.76 10.84 9.42
N ILE A 50 8.15 9.76 9.90
CA ILE A 50 8.66 8.94 10.99
C ILE A 50 9.44 7.78 10.39
N ILE A 51 10.73 7.68 10.69
CA ILE A 51 11.58 6.58 10.22
C ILE A 51 11.43 5.38 11.15
N TYR A 52 11.26 4.20 10.56
CA TYR A 52 11.18 2.92 11.28
C TYR A 52 12.36 2.04 10.89
N ASP A 53 13.03 1.46 11.87
CA ASP A 53 14.15 0.56 11.63
C ASP A 53 13.71 -0.89 11.84
N GLY A 54 13.28 -1.53 10.74
CA GLY A 54 13.01 -2.97 10.71
C GLY A 54 11.78 -3.49 11.47
N VAL A 55 10.89 -2.59 11.91
CA VAL A 55 9.76 -2.94 12.80
C VAL A 55 8.66 -3.73 12.10
N LEU A 56 8.42 -3.48 10.80
CA LEU A 56 7.34 -4.14 10.06
C LEU A 56 7.86 -4.70 8.75
N ASN A 57 7.62 -6.00 8.53
CA ASN A 57 7.91 -6.70 7.29
C ASN A 57 6.63 -7.29 6.71
N GLU A 58 6.45 -7.19 5.41
CA GLU A 58 5.36 -7.81 4.67
C GLU A 58 5.92 -8.72 3.57
N ILE A 59 5.41 -9.93 3.50
CA ILE A 59 5.77 -10.91 2.48
C ILE A 59 4.54 -11.19 1.64
N TYR A 60 4.66 -11.02 0.33
CA TYR A 60 3.62 -11.31 -0.63
C TYR A 60 4.08 -12.40 -1.59
N ALA A 61 3.33 -13.49 -1.68
CA ALA A 61 3.64 -14.62 -2.55
C ALA A 61 2.37 -15.17 -3.18
N LYS A 62 2.29 -15.15 -4.51
CA LYS A 62 1.08 -15.51 -5.27
C LYS A 62 -0.11 -14.67 -4.81
N ASN A 63 -1.04 -15.24 -4.06
CA ASN A 63 -2.23 -14.56 -3.49
C ASN A 63 -2.29 -14.66 -1.96
N TYR A 64 -1.15 -14.95 -1.32
CA TYR A 64 -1.02 -15.00 0.14
C TYR A 64 -0.09 -13.91 0.63
N TYR A 65 -0.34 -13.41 1.83
CA TYR A 65 0.54 -12.48 2.51
C TYR A 65 0.78 -12.89 3.96
N ILE A 66 1.91 -12.45 4.47
CA ILE A 66 2.25 -12.49 5.89
C ILE A 66 2.77 -11.10 6.26
N THR A 67 2.27 -10.54 7.35
CA THR A 67 2.83 -9.33 7.99
C THR A 67 3.44 -9.74 9.31
N LEU A 68 4.66 -9.31 9.54
CA LEU A 68 5.39 -9.49 10.80
C LEU A 68 5.71 -8.11 11.36
N VAL A 69 5.23 -7.82 12.56
CA VAL A 69 5.57 -6.61 13.30
C VAL A 69 6.40 -7.00 14.49
N ASN A 70 7.60 -6.47 14.57
CA ASN A 70 8.51 -6.68 15.68
C ASN A 70 8.68 -5.38 16.45
N ASN A 71 8.01 -5.23 17.57
CA ASN A 71 8.10 -4.06 18.44
C ASN A 71 9.30 -4.15 19.39
N VAL A 72 10.47 -4.50 18.87
CA VAL A 72 11.67 -4.54 19.70
C VAL A 72 12.26 -3.13 19.83
N ASN A 73 11.59 -2.25 20.54
CA ASN A 73 12.24 -1.13 21.21
C ASN A 73 12.81 -1.65 22.53
N LEU A 74 14.01 -2.20 22.48
CA LEU A 74 14.69 -2.82 23.61
C LEU A 74 15.18 -1.81 24.69
N ASP A 75 14.89 -0.54 24.54
CA ASP A 75 15.35 0.50 25.48
C ASP A 75 14.41 0.71 26.67
N SER A 76 13.26 0.05 26.74
CA SER A 76 12.39 0.15 27.90
C SER A 76 12.38 -1.15 28.71
N VAL A 77 12.90 -1.07 29.93
CA VAL A 77 13.04 -2.17 30.90
C VAL A 77 11.69 -2.68 31.45
N THR A 78 10.57 -2.23 30.93
CA THR A 78 9.24 -2.69 31.33
C THR A 78 8.48 -3.19 30.09
N MET A 79 8.70 -4.45 29.74
CA MET A 79 7.85 -5.14 28.75
C MET A 79 6.50 -5.47 29.40
N GLU A 80 5.50 -4.65 29.16
CA GLU A 80 4.10 -5.09 29.27
C GLU A 80 3.75 -5.89 27.99
N ASP A 81 2.89 -6.91 28.10
CA ASP A 81 2.49 -7.81 26.98
C ASP A 81 1.99 -7.11 25.71
N LYS A 82 1.58 -5.85 25.79
CA LYS A 82 1.15 -5.02 24.67
C LYS A 82 2.28 -4.58 23.76
N ASP A 83 3.53 -4.67 24.18
CA ASP A 83 4.74 -4.29 23.42
C ASP A 83 5.31 -5.46 22.61
N LEU A 84 4.75 -6.64 22.76
CA LEU A 84 5.07 -7.78 21.91
C LEU A 84 4.56 -7.53 20.49
N GLY A 85 5.39 -7.75 19.51
CA GLY A 85 5.01 -7.68 18.11
C GLY A 85 3.85 -8.61 17.77
N PHE A 86 3.28 -8.44 16.60
CA PHE A 86 2.23 -9.32 16.12
C PHE A 86 2.56 -9.90 14.75
N ALA A 87 1.94 -11.01 14.42
CA ALA A 87 1.91 -11.56 13.08
C ALA A 87 0.47 -11.65 12.58
N GLU A 88 0.29 -11.42 11.31
CA GLU A 88 -0.98 -11.64 10.63
C GLU A 88 -0.76 -12.29 9.29
N SER A 89 -1.75 -13.04 8.81
CA SER A 89 -1.68 -13.66 7.49
C SER A 89 -3.05 -13.90 6.89
N GLY A 90 -3.08 -14.06 5.58
CA GLY A 90 -4.28 -14.33 4.84
C GLY A 90 -4.04 -14.32 3.34
N GLN A 91 -5.10 -14.12 2.59
CA GLN A 91 -5.04 -13.93 1.16
C GLN A 91 -5.03 -12.44 0.81
N TYR A 92 -4.47 -12.10 -0.34
CA TYR A 92 -4.58 -10.77 -0.89
C TYR A 92 -4.98 -10.83 -2.36
N ASP A 93 -5.53 -9.70 -2.81
CA ASP A 93 -5.85 -9.43 -4.20
C ASP A 93 -5.40 -7.99 -4.50
N LEU A 94 -4.72 -7.77 -5.62
CA LEU A 94 -4.31 -6.46 -6.07
C LEU A 94 -5.11 -6.10 -7.31
N ARG A 95 -5.97 -5.10 -7.19
CA ARG A 95 -6.83 -4.59 -8.27
C ARG A 95 -6.44 -3.17 -8.60
N ASN A 96 -5.73 -3.00 -9.72
CA ASN A 96 -5.14 -1.71 -10.10
C ASN A 96 -4.20 -1.19 -8.99
N ASP A 97 -4.62 -0.14 -8.28
CA ASP A 97 -3.91 0.51 -7.18
C ASP A 97 -4.49 0.15 -5.79
N THR A 98 -5.38 -0.83 -5.71
CA THR A 98 -6.04 -1.20 -4.46
C THR A 98 -5.64 -2.60 -4.02
N LEU A 99 -4.94 -2.67 -2.89
CA LEU A 99 -4.63 -3.90 -2.18
C LEU A 99 -5.79 -4.28 -1.27
N VAL A 100 -6.36 -5.46 -1.51
CA VAL A 100 -7.41 -6.06 -0.66
C VAL A 100 -6.78 -7.19 0.12
N LYS A 101 -6.61 -7.04 1.43
CA LYS A 101 -6.15 -8.09 2.34
C LYS A 101 -7.37 -8.78 2.98
N LYS A 102 -7.40 -10.11 2.92
CA LYS A 102 -8.38 -10.98 3.59
C LYS A 102 -7.70 -11.63 4.77
N LEU A 103 -7.70 -10.92 5.88
CA LEU A 103 -7.04 -11.30 7.13
C LEU A 103 -7.77 -12.48 7.78
N LYS A 104 -7.10 -13.60 7.90
CA LYS A 104 -7.69 -14.85 8.39
C LYS A 104 -7.07 -15.34 9.69
N TYR A 105 -5.78 -15.15 9.87
CA TYR A 105 -5.03 -15.60 11.02
C TYR A 105 -4.16 -14.49 11.58
N GLY A 106 -3.92 -14.53 12.87
CA GLY A 106 -3.00 -13.59 13.50
C GLY A 106 -2.83 -13.86 14.99
N THR A 107 -1.88 -13.15 15.59
CA THR A 107 -1.56 -13.19 17.03
C THR A 107 -2.05 -11.92 17.71
N ALA A 108 -1.83 -11.82 19.02
CA ALA A 108 -2.19 -10.69 19.87
C ALA A 108 -3.67 -10.30 19.75
N TRP A 109 -3.96 -9.07 19.35
CA TRP A 109 -5.34 -8.54 19.22
C TRP A 109 -6.06 -8.96 17.93
N ILE A 110 -5.35 -9.51 16.95
CA ILE A 110 -5.86 -9.83 15.61
C ILE A 110 -7.07 -10.78 15.63
N PRO A 111 -7.08 -11.89 16.39
CA PRO A 111 -8.24 -12.79 16.44
C PRO A 111 -9.52 -12.09 16.92
N ASN A 112 -9.39 -11.18 17.88
CA ASN A 112 -10.52 -10.40 18.39
C ASN A 112 -11.02 -9.39 17.32
N ALA A 113 -10.12 -8.76 16.59
CA ALA A 113 -10.45 -7.86 15.48
C ALA A 113 -11.22 -8.60 14.38
N ILE A 114 -10.74 -9.78 13.95
CA ILE A 114 -11.42 -10.61 12.97
C ILE A 114 -12.84 -10.93 13.47
N LYS A 115 -12.97 -11.43 14.69
CA LYS A 115 -14.28 -11.80 15.27
C LYS A 115 -15.25 -10.62 15.33
N LYS A 116 -14.74 -9.43 15.65
CA LYS A 116 -15.57 -8.21 15.85
C LYS A 116 -16.01 -7.55 14.54
N TRP A 117 -15.14 -7.52 13.53
CA TRP A 117 -15.33 -6.66 12.36
C TRP A 117 -15.48 -7.42 11.03
N LYS A 118 -15.28 -8.75 10.99
CA LYS A 118 -15.58 -9.51 9.78
C LYS A 118 -17.08 -9.48 9.47
N LYS A 119 -17.42 -9.61 8.20
CA LYS A 119 -18.82 -9.80 7.80
C LYS A 119 -19.32 -11.18 8.28
N PRO A 120 -20.61 -11.32 8.63
CA PRO A 120 -21.16 -12.58 9.14
C PRO A 120 -20.92 -13.78 8.22
N GLU A 121 -20.99 -13.56 6.89
CA GLU A 121 -20.80 -14.57 5.86
C GLU A 121 -19.35 -14.98 5.61
N ASN A 122 -18.38 -14.22 6.14
CA ASN A 122 -16.96 -14.45 5.91
C ASN A 122 -16.27 -15.09 7.11
N ASP A 123 -15.22 -15.87 6.85
CA ASP A 123 -14.29 -16.38 7.85
C ASP A 123 -13.03 -15.52 7.98
N TYR A 124 -13.01 -14.34 7.34
CA TYR A 124 -11.91 -13.37 7.30
C TYR A 124 -12.40 -11.93 7.51
N LEU A 125 -11.49 -11.07 7.92
CA LEU A 125 -11.68 -9.61 7.91
C LEU A 125 -11.07 -9.03 6.62
N GLU A 126 -11.88 -8.28 5.86
CA GLU A 126 -11.41 -7.59 4.66
C GLU A 126 -10.91 -6.18 5.01
N VAL A 127 -9.67 -5.89 4.64
CA VAL A 127 -9.06 -4.56 4.78
C VAL A 127 -8.54 -4.11 3.42
N LYS A 128 -8.79 -2.85 3.08
CA LYS A 128 -8.40 -2.26 1.80
C LYS A 128 -7.40 -1.13 2.00
N PHE A 129 -6.38 -1.11 1.16
CA PHE A 129 -5.37 -0.06 1.11
C PHE A 129 -5.24 0.43 -0.32
N LYS A 130 -5.15 1.73 -0.51
CA LYS A 130 -4.69 2.30 -1.76
C LYS A 130 -3.18 2.23 -1.80
N LEU A 131 -2.62 1.90 -2.97
CA LEU A 131 -1.19 1.85 -3.19
C LEU A 131 -0.76 2.84 -4.28
N ASP A 132 0.46 3.35 -4.14
CA ASP A 132 1.22 3.96 -5.24
C ASP A 132 2.50 3.15 -5.41
N ILE A 133 2.64 2.45 -6.54
CA ILE A 133 3.61 1.37 -6.73
C ILE A 133 4.69 1.79 -7.70
N SER A 134 5.95 1.59 -7.29
CA SER A 134 7.16 1.65 -8.10
C SER A 134 7.93 0.33 -8.02
N ASP A 135 9.00 0.18 -8.81
CA ASP A 135 9.74 -1.08 -8.90
C ASP A 135 10.36 -1.52 -7.55
N ASP A 136 10.92 -0.58 -6.79
CA ASP A 136 11.67 -0.84 -5.55
C ASP A 136 10.95 -0.39 -4.28
N TYR A 137 9.81 0.31 -4.42
CA TYR A 137 9.01 0.76 -3.27
C TYR A 137 7.53 0.88 -3.62
N PHE A 138 6.68 0.89 -2.61
CA PHE A 138 5.32 1.37 -2.73
C PHE A 138 4.90 2.17 -1.50
N LEU A 139 3.98 3.12 -1.71
CA LEU A 139 3.26 3.78 -0.64
C LEU A 139 1.96 3.03 -0.38
N LYS A 140 1.74 2.63 0.86
CA LYS A 140 0.49 2.02 1.33
C LYS A 140 -0.27 3.03 2.17
N PHE A 141 -1.32 3.62 1.62
CA PHE A 141 -2.16 4.59 2.33
C PHE A 141 -2.99 3.88 3.40
N THR A 142 -2.68 4.12 4.67
CA THR A 142 -3.30 3.45 5.82
C THR A 142 -4.50 4.22 6.38
N ALA A 143 -4.49 5.54 6.23
CA ALA A 143 -5.60 6.43 6.55
C ALA A 143 -5.52 7.67 5.66
N MET A 144 -6.59 7.99 4.93
CA MET A 144 -6.69 9.21 4.14
C MET A 144 -8.15 9.68 4.17
N ASP A 145 -8.36 10.97 4.47
CA ASP A 145 -9.66 11.61 4.37
C ASP A 145 -9.82 12.32 3.01
N SER A 146 -11.01 12.87 2.77
CA SER A 146 -11.33 13.59 1.53
C SER A 146 -10.60 14.93 1.39
N LEU A 147 -10.00 15.44 2.47
CA LEU A 147 -9.23 16.68 2.50
C LEU A 147 -7.74 16.43 2.27
N GLY A 148 -7.33 15.16 2.11
CA GLY A 148 -5.94 14.78 1.93
C GLY A 148 -5.15 14.75 3.24
N ASN A 149 -5.80 14.66 4.39
CA ASN A 149 -5.14 14.39 5.66
C ASN A 149 -5.03 12.89 5.86
N GLY A 150 -3.89 12.43 6.37
CA GLY A 150 -3.75 11.00 6.61
C GLY A 150 -2.32 10.52 6.71
N ARG A 151 -2.15 9.21 6.49
CA ARG A 151 -0.87 8.52 6.64
C ARG A 151 -0.67 7.50 5.53
N ALA A 152 0.60 7.31 5.16
CA ALA A 152 1.02 6.22 4.29
C ALA A 152 2.31 5.58 4.81
N ASP A 153 2.38 4.26 4.71
CA ASP A 153 3.62 3.51 4.94
C ASP A 153 4.45 3.49 3.66
N LEU A 154 5.69 3.93 3.71
CA LEU A 154 6.67 3.71 2.66
C LEU A 154 7.29 2.32 2.84
N MET A 155 6.96 1.42 1.92
CA MET A 155 7.44 0.04 1.89
C MET A 155 8.56 -0.09 0.87
N ARG A 156 9.70 -0.62 1.28
CA ARG A 156 10.84 -0.90 0.40
C ARG A 156 11.03 -2.39 0.18
N LYS A 157 11.36 -2.78 -1.06
CA LYS A 157 11.64 -4.16 -1.43
C LYS A 157 13.01 -4.59 -0.92
N ILE A 158 13.08 -5.75 -0.27
CA ILE A 158 14.34 -6.42 0.08
C ILE A 158 14.81 -7.15 -1.19
N LYS A 159 16.04 -6.84 -1.61
CA LYS A 159 16.71 -7.47 -2.78
C LYS A 159 17.50 -8.68 -2.36
#